data_5e0ff5dcc8ceee3558654df7135c53db
#
_entry.id   5e0ff5dcc8ceee3558654df7135c53db
#
_cell.length_a   1.000
_cell.length_b   1.000
_cell.length_c   1.000
_cell.angle_alpha   90.00
_cell.angle_beta   90.00
_cell.angle_gamma   90.00
#
_symmetry.space_group_name_H-M   'P 1'
#
loop_
_entity.id
_entity.type
_entity.pdbx_description
1 polymer ?
#
loop_
_entity_poly.entity_id
_entity_poly.type
_entity_poly.pdbx_seq_one_letter_code
_entity_poly.pdbx_strand_id
1 'polypeptide(L)'
;IYVKPVLAVLREVHIKGLAHITGGGLVENVPRVLPGNVCAELKKSAWPRPPLFDWLQKNGNVAEAEMHRVFNCGIGMVAIVAAEDAGRTIEALQREGETVFRIGEIRSRHGDEAQTVVI
;
A
#
# COMPACT_ATOMS: atom_id res chain seq x y z
N ILE A 1 -7.94 12.52 3.68
CA ILE A 1 -7.44 12.81 5.02
C ILE A 1 -7.69 11.61 5.93
N TYR A 2 -6.62 11.07 6.52
CA TYR A 2 -6.65 9.79 7.21
C TYR A 2 -6.50 9.86 8.73
N VAL A 3 -6.47 11.05 9.31
CA VAL A 3 -6.18 11.24 10.75
C VAL A 3 -7.21 10.52 11.63
N LYS A 4 -8.49 10.77 11.40
CA LYS A 4 -9.56 10.18 12.23
C LYS A 4 -9.62 8.65 12.10
N PRO A 5 -9.65 8.07 10.88
CA PRO A 5 -9.64 6.62 10.74
C PRO A 5 -8.41 5.95 11.35
N VAL A 6 -7.22 6.53 11.16
CA VAL A 6 -5.98 5.97 11.71
C VAL A 6 -5.98 6.01 13.23
N LEU A 7 -6.40 7.12 13.84
CA LEU A 7 -6.48 7.22 15.29
C LEU A 7 -7.47 6.20 15.89
N ALA A 8 -8.58 5.97 15.20
CA ALA A 8 -9.56 4.97 15.65
C ALA A 8 -8.96 3.56 15.63
N VAL A 9 -8.23 3.21 14.58
CA VAL A 9 -7.60 1.89 14.45
C VAL A 9 -6.50 1.70 15.48
N LEU A 10 -5.71 2.73 15.77
CA LEU A 10 -4.64 2.67 16.77
C LEU A 10 -5.13 2.32 18.18
N ARG A 11 -6.41 2.53 18.47
CA ARG A 11 -7.01 2.14 19.76
C ARG A 11 -7.27 0.65 19.85
N GLU A 12 -7.38 -0.05 18.73
CA GLU A 12 -7.77 -1.46 18.66
C GLU A 12 -6.64 -2.37 18.21
N VAL A 13 -5.73 -1.87 17.37
CA VAL A 13 -4.71 -2.67 16.68
C VAL A 13 -3.35 -2.01 16.79
N HIS A 14 -2.31 -2.83 16.95
CA HIS A 14 -0.93 -2.34 16.85
C HIS A 14 -0.55 -2.22 15.37
N ILE A 15 -0.37 -1.00 14.90
CA ILE A 15 0.11 -0.73 13.54
C ILE A 15 1.63 -0.71 13.55
N LYS A 16 2.26 -1.62 12.80
CA LYS A 16 3.71 -1.75 12.73
C LYS A 16 4.36 -0.73 11.81
N GLY A 17 3.63 -0.26 10.81
CA GLY A 17 4.12 0.75 9.88
C GLY A 17 2.97 1.41 9.16
N LEU A 18 3.17 2.66 8.76
CA LEU A 18 2.15 3.45 8.08
C LEU A 18 2.84 4.29 7.02
N ALA A 19 2.43 4.12 5.77
CA ALA A 19 3.00 4.85 4.65
C ALA A 19 1.92 5.67 3.95
N HIS A 20 2.15 6.98 3.83
CA HIS A 20 1.32 7.87 3.01
C HIS A 20 1.87 7.84 1.58
N ILE A 21 1.03 7.47 0.63
CA ILE A 21 1.46 7.29 -0.75
C ILE A 21 1.37 8.62 -1.49
N THR A 22 2.53 9.19 -1.75
CA THR A 22 2.73 10.48 -2.43
C THR A 22 3.55 10.27 -3.70
N GLY A 23 4.27 11.29 -4.16
CA GLY A 23 5.19 11.14 -5.30
C GLY A 23 6.16 9.99 -5.08
N GLY A 24 6.36 9.18 -6.09
CA GLY A 24 7.10 7.92 -5.99
C GLY A 24 6.22 6.68 -5.85
N GLY A 25 4.92 6.86 -5.56
CA GLY A 25 3.95 5.77 -5.48
C GLY A 25 4.27 4.72 -4.42
N LEU A 26 3.70 3.54 -4.58
CA LEU A 26 3.93 2.41 -3.67
C LEU A 26 5.41 2.00 -3.64
N VAL A 27 6.07 2.00 -4.80
CA VAL A 27 7.45 1.51 -4.93
C VAL A 27 8.43 2.31 -4.08
N GLU A 28 8.27 3.62 -3.99
CA GLU A 28 9.20 4.46 -3.24
C GLU A 28 8.75 4.78 -1.82
N ASN A 29 7.44 4.82 -1.56
CA ASN A 29 6.93 5.20 -0.24
C ASN A 29 6.86 4.06 0.76
N VAL A 30 6.50 2.84 0.33
CA VAL A 30 6.41 1.71 1.24
C VAL A 30 7.78 1.35 1.85
N PRO A 31 8.89 1.31 1.08
CA PRO A 31 10.20 0.99 1.67
C PRO A 31 10.64 1.94 2.79
N ARG A 32 10.17 3.17 2.80
CA ARG A 32 10.55 4.15 3.83
C ARG A 32 10.17 3.73 5.24
N VAL A 33 9.19 2.84 5.38
CA VAL A 33 8.72 2.36 6.69
C VAL A 33 9.13 0.92 6.96
N LEU A 34 9.98 0.32 6.11
CA LEU A 34 10.41 -1.06 6.23
C LEU A 34 11.86 -1.17 6.70
N PRO A 35 12.18 -2.15 7.57
CA PRO A 35 13.58 -2.53 7.81
C PRO A 35 14.22 -3.04 6.52
N GLY A 36 15.55 -2.94 6.41
CA GLY A 36 16.27 -3.32 5.19
C GLY A 36 16.23 -4.80 4.81
N ASN A 37 15.86 -5.66 5.76
CA ASN A 37 15.85 -7.12 5.58
C ASN A 37 14.49 -7.69 5.13
N VAL A 38 13.49 -6.83 4.89
CA VAL A 38 12.16 -7.28 4.48
C VAL A 38 11.74 -6.63 3.16
N CYS A 39 10.75 -7.24 2.53
CA CYS A 39 10.17 -6.78 1.27
C CYS A 39 8.65 -6.82 1.36
N ALA A 40 8.01 -5.81 0.81
CA ALA A 40 6.56 -5.82 0.62
C ALA A 40 6.24 -6.43 -0.74
N GLU A 41 5.53 -7.54 -0.73
CA GLU A 41 5.04 -8.17 -1.95
C GLU A 41 3.57 -7.82 -2.13
N LEU A 42 3.28 -7.01 -3.13
CA LEU A 42 1.95 -6.46 -3.39
C LEU A 42 1.36 -7.06 -4.66
N LYS A 43 0.06 -7.37 -4.61
CA LYS A 43 -0.66 -7.90 -5.77
C LYS A 43 -1.51 -6.80 -6.38
N LYS A 44 -1.18 -6.39 -7.60
CA LYS A 44 -1.93 -5.33 -8.29
C LYS A 44 -3.40 -5.70 -8.56
N SER A 45 -3.71 -6.99 -8.62
CA SER A 45 -5.08 -7.48 -8.76
C SER A 45 -5.91 -7.39 -7.47
N ALA A 46 -5.28 -7.07 -6.33
CA ALA A 46 -5.96 -7.00 -5.04
C ALA A 46 -6.80 -5.75 -4.84
N TRP A 47 -6.66 -4.75 -5.71
CA TRP A 47 -7.48 -3.54 -5.68
C TRP A 47 -7.81 -3.06 -7.09
N PRO A 48 -8.96 -2.39 -7.28
CA PRO A 48 -9.28 -1.81 -8.59
C PRO A 48 -8.44 -0.55 -8.82
N ARG A 49 -7.78 -0.47 -9.97
CA ARG A 49 -7.09 0.75 -10.37
C ARG A 49 -8.11 1.68 -11.03
N PRO A 50 -8.31 2.93 -10.52
CA PRO A 50 -9.25 3.84 -11.13
C PRO A 50 -8.96 4.08 -12.62
N PRO A 51 -10.00 4.21 -13.46
CA PRO A 51 -9.83 4.37 -14.92
C PRO A 51 -8.92 5.53 -15.33
N LEU A 52 -8.84 6.58 -14.51
CA LEU A 52 -7.95 7.71 -14.77
C LEU A 52 -6.50 7.25 -14.95
N PHE A 53 -6.04 6.29 -14.14
CA PHE A 53 -4.66 5.80 -14.21
C PHE A 53 -4.40 4.99 -15.48
N ASP A 54 -5.38 4.22 -15.96
CA ASP A 54 -5.29 3.53 -17.24
C ASP A 54 -5.21 4.52 -18.40
N TRP A 55 -6.00 5.60 -18.33
CA TRP A 55 -5.95 6.66 -19.31
C TRP A 55 -4.59 7.37 -19.33
N LEU A 56 -4.04 7.68 -18.15
CA LEU A 56 -2.72 8.31 -18.01
C LEU A 56 -1.62 7.41 -18.57
N GLN A 57 -1.68 6.11 -18.28
CA GLN A 57 -0.72 5.14 -18.79
C GLN A 57 -0.72 5.10 -20.31
N LYS A 58 -1.89 4.99 -20.91
CA LYS A 58 -2.07 4.89 -22.36
C LYS A 58 -1.61 6.15 -23.08
N ASN A 59 -2.03 7.32 -22.61
CA ASN A 59 -1.72 8.60 -23.26
C ASN A 59 -0.29 9.08 -23.00
N GLY A 60 0.27 8.73 -21.82
CA GLY A 60 1.64 9.05 -21.49
C GLY A 60 2.67 8.00 -21.94
N ASN A 61 2.19 6.89 -22.49
CA ASN A 61 3.04 5.76 -22.89
C ASN A 61 3.92 5.27 -21.74
N VAL A 62 3.34 5.11 -20.56
CA VAL A 62 4.05 4.75 -19.33
C VAL A 62 4.11 3.23 -19.19
N ALA A 63 5.29 2.68 -18.93
CA ALA A 63 5.46 1.25 -18.66
C ALA A 63 4.73 0.85 -17.38
N GLU A 64 4.19 -0.36 -17.31
CA GLU A 64 3.45 -0.84 -16.13
C GLU A 64 4.25 -0.71 -14.84
N ALA A 65 5.54 -1.06 -14.87
CA ALA A 65 6.41 -0.92 -13.70
C ALA A 65 6.54 0.53 -13.22
N GLU A 66 6.52 1.49 -14.13
CA GLU A 66 6.62 2.91 -13.79
C GLU A 66 5.32 3.49 -13.24
N MET A 67 4.16 2.88 -13.53
CA MET A 67 2.88 3.33 -13.00
C MET A 67 2.89 3.37 -11.47
N HIS A 68 3.44 2.34 -10.83
CA HIS A 68 3.49 2.24 -9.36
C HIS A 68 4.61 3.06 -8.72
N ARG A 69 5.48 3.64 -9.52
CA ARG A 69 6.51 4.59 -9.09
C ARG A 69 6.04 6.03 -9.24
N VAL A 70 5.36 6.33 -10.33
CA VAL A 70 4.94 7.69 -10.66
C VAL A 70 3.61 8.04 -9.96
N PHE A 71 2.68 7.09 -9.90
CA PHE A 71 1.33 7.31 -9.39
C PHE A 71 1.02 6.42 -8.18
N ASN A 72 0.04 6.83 -7.38
CA ASN A 72 -0.45 6.00 -6.28
C ASN A 72 -1.38 4.87 -6.75
N CYS A 73 -1.85 4.91 -7.99
CA CYS A 73 -2.73 3.92 -8.61
C CYS A 73 -3.99 3.60 -7.79
N GLY A 74 -4.47 4.56 -7.02
CA GLY A 74 -5.68 4.43 -6.23
C GLY A 74 -5.46 4.08 -4.76
N ILE A 75 -4.20 3.89 -4.34
CA ILE A 75 -3.85 3.62 -2.93
C ILE A 75 -3.25 4.88 -2.32
N GLY A 76 -3.96 5.49 -1.37
CA GLY A 76 -3.51 6.73 -0.72
C GLY A 76 -2.70 6.50 0.55
N MET A 77 -2.93 5.39 1.24
CA MET A 77 -2.22 5.07 2.48
C MET A 77 -2.12 3.55 2.65
N VAL A 78 -1.01 3.10 3.19
CA VAL A 78 -0.76 1.69 3.48
C VAL A 78 -0.50 1.52 4.97
N ALA A 79 -1.21 0.60 5.61
CA ALA A 79 -0.96 0.19 6.98
C ALA A 79 -0.39 -1.21 7.01
N ILE A 80 0.66 -1.40 7.81
CA ILE A 80 1.32 -2.69 7.99
C ILE A 80 0.99 -3.18 9.39
N VAL A 81 0.37 -4.36 9.47
CA VAL A 81 -0.06 -4.95 10.74
C VAL A 81 0.32 -6.43 10.76
N ALA A 82 0.27 -7.04 11.95
CA ALA A 82 0.43 -8.48 12.07
C ALA A 82 -0.67 -9.20 11.27
N ALA A 83 -0.35 -10.36 10.70
CA ALA A 83 -1.32 -11.12 9.88
C ALA A 83 -2.62 -11.42 10.64
N GLU A 84 -2.53 -11.76 11.91
CA GLU A 84 -3.70 -12.04 12.76
C GLU A 84 -4.55 -10.79 13.04
N ASP A 85 -4.01 -9.60 12.84
CA ASP A 85 -4.72 -8.34 13.05
C ASP A 85 -5.32 -7.76 11.76
N ALA A 86 -5.06 -8.36 10.61
CA ALA A 86 -5.50 -7.82 9.33
C ALA A 86 -7.02 -7.68 9.24
N GLY A 87 -7.77 -8.70 9.67
CA GLY A 87 -9.23 -8.66 9.65
C GLY A 87 -9.81 -7.55 10.51
N ARG A 88 -9.31 -7.40 11.74
CA ARG A 88 -9.77 -6.35 12.66
C ARG A 88 -9.43 -4.95 12.14
N THR A 89 -8.26 -4.81 11.51
CA THR A 89 -7.82 -3.55 10.93
C THR A 89 -8.75 -3.14 9.80
N ILE A 90 -9.09 -4.08 8.92
CA ILE A 90 -10.01 -3.83 7.79
C ILE A 90 -11.38 -3.39 8.32
N GLU A 91 -11.93 -4.12 9.30
CA GLU A 91 -13.24 -3.79 9.88
C GLU A 91 -13.24 -2.41 10.53
N ALA A 92 -12.19 -2.08 11.29
CA ALA A 92 -12.08 -0.80 11.97
C ALA A 92 -12.01 0.37 10.99
N LEU A 93 -11.24 0.24 9.93
CA LEU A 93 -11.14 1.27 8.90
C LEU A 93 -12.44 1.42 8.11
N GLN A 94 -13.10 0.31 7.80
CA GLN A 94 -14.40 0.35 7.11
C GLN A 94 -15.47 1.04 7.93
N ARG A 95 -15.47 0.83 9.25
CA ARG A 95 -16.39 1.54 10.16
C ARG A 95 -16.20 3.05 10.12
N GLU A 96 -15.00 3.50 9.82
CA GLU A 96 -14.67 4.92 9.70
C GLU A 96 -14.90 5.47 8.28
N GLY A 97 -15.51 4.68 7.41
CA GLY A 97 -15.87 5.11 6.06
C GLY A 97 -14.79 4.93 5.01
N GLU A 98 -13.69 4.26 5.34
CA GLU A 98 -12.61 4.03 4.39
C GLU A 98 -12.89 2.82 3.49
N THR A 99 -12.43 2.90 2.25
CA THR A 99 -12.40 1.75 1.34
C THR A 99 -11.06 1.05 1.54
N VAL A 100 -11.10 -0.23 1.93
CA VAL A 100 -9.92 -0.95 2.40
C VAL A 100 -9.68 -2.20 1.57
N PHE A 101 -8.42 -2.42 1.19
CA PHE A 101 -8.00 -3.61 0.48
C PHE A 101 -6.80 -4.24 1.18
N ARG A 102 -6.77 -5.57 1.24
CA ARG A 102 -5.58 -6.30 1.63
C ARG A 102 -4.73 -6.52 0.38
N ILE A 103 -3.66 -5.74 0.25
CA ILE A 103 -2.92 -5.65 -1.02
C ILE A 103 -1.69 -6.54 -1.10
N GLY A 104 -1.27 -7.12 0.02
CA GLY A 104 -0.08 -7.97 0.01
C GLY A 104 0.42 -8.31 1.39
N GLU A 105 1.67 -8.71 1.45
CA GLU A 105 2.30 -9.13 2.70
C GLU A 105 3.76 -8.69 2.77
N ILE A 106 4.29 -8.66 3.98
CA ILE A 106 5.70 -8.40 4.24
C ILE A 106 6.39 -9.77 4.38
N ARG A 107 7.47 -9.95 3.66
CA ARG A 107 8.27 -11.17 3.70
C ARG A 107 9.75 -10.85 3.80
N SER A 108 10.58 -11.87 4.00
CA SER A 108 12.02 -11.70 3.97
C SER A 108 12.48 -11.21 2.60
N ARG A 109 13.41 -10.28 2.59
CA ARG A 109 14.02 -9.78 1.36
C ARG A 109 15.00 -10.80 0.81
N HIS A 110 14.93 -11.06 -0.49
CA HIS A 110 15.85 -11.98 -1.15
C HIS A 110 17.02 -11.20 -1.78
N GLY A 111 18.19 -11.24 -1.13
CA GLY A 111 19.38 -10.55 -1.64
C GLY A 111 19.16 -9.06 -1.83
N ASP A 112 19.47 -8.57 -3.02
CA ASP A 112 19.40 -7.15 -3.38
C ASP A 112 18.09 -6.76 -4.07
N GLU A 113 17.05 -7.57 -3.98
CA GLU A 113 15.78 -7.22 -4.62
C GLU A 113 15.22 -5.91 -4.05
N ALA A 114 14.36 -5.24 -4.80
CA ALA A 114 13.66 -4.06 -4.33
C ALA A 114 12.83 -4.40 -3.08
N GLN A 115 12.68 -3.44 -2.17
CA GLN A 115 11.88 -3.65 -0.96
C GLN A 115 10.37 -3.55 -1.19
N THR A 116 9.94 -3.21 -2.38
CA THR A 116 8.54 -3.29 -2.80
C THR A 116 8.48 -3.92 -4.18
N VAL A 117 7.75 -5.02 -4.28
CA VAL A 117 7.53 -5.74 -5.53
C VAL A 117 6.02 -5.75 -5.79
N VAL A 118 5.61 -5.31 -6.97
CA VAL A 118 4.19 -5.33 -7.39
C VAL A 118 4.04 -6.39 -8.47
N ILE A 119 3.25 -7.41 -8.19
CA ILE A 119 3.06 -8.55 -9.09
C ILE A 119 1.62 -8.67 -9.60
#